data_94f4e1b3ad57cb0f147f9aef0685c18a
#
_entry.id   94f4e1b3ad57cb0f147f9aef0685c18a
#
_cell.length_a   1.000
_cell.length_b   1.000
_cell.length_c   1.000
_cell.angle_alpha   90.00
_cell.angle_beta   90.00
_cell.angle_gamma   90.00
#
_symmetry.space_group_name_H-M   'P 1'
#
loop_
_entity.id
_entity.type
_entity.pdbx_description
1 polymer ?
#
loop_
_entity_poly.entity_id
_entity_poly.type
_entity_poly.pdbx_seq_one_letter_code
_entity_poly.pdbx_strand_id
1 'polypeptide(L)'
;MGRFEPLEQPPLPPRGLFGAICAACGNNTDLGVRFCTSCNVLRSDAEHGHSPRYAASRVARFMGAVSDGLIPAVIGLVLGLASLGDVLALELWVGSLVWLVWFAYLARRGQTPGKQIVSTKVIRADGASASRKLMWAREVGYRVAVNAPTLLIAELSPESAVGSIIIFLIAIVVLADAVAIFFSRDRQTLHDRVFGTLVINVRGVRQTSAELRAL
;
A
#
# COMPACT_ATOMS: atom_id res chain seq x y z
N MET A 1 -35.55 21.49 29.88
CA MET A 1 -35.22 20.46 28.87
C MET A 1 -35.41 21.09 27.50
N GLY A 2 -34.33 21.67 26.92
CA GLY A 2 -34.35 22.27 25.59
C GLY A 2 -34.27 21.17 24.53
N ARG A 3 -35.22 21.16 23.60
CA ARG A 3 -35.14 20.32 22.40
C ARG A 3 -33.99 20.83 21.54
N PHE A 4 -33.00 20.00 21.30
CA PHE A 4 -32.03 20.21 20.21
C PHE A 4 -32.78 20.06 18.89
N GLU A 5 -33.02 21.16 18.18
CA GLU A 5 -33.39 21.12 16.78
C GLU A 5 -32.16 20.64 15.98
N PRO A 6 -32.29 19.60 15.14
CA PRO A 6 -31.22 19.21 14.26
C PRO A 6 -30.95 20.35 13.27
N LEU A 7 -29.71 20.83 13.23
CA LEU A 7 -29.26 21.78 12.21
C LEU A 7 -29.54 21.17 10.84
N GLU A 8 -30.49 21.75 10.12
CA GLU A 8 -30.79 21.40 8.73
C GLU A 8 -29.50 21.53 7.90
N GLN A 9 -29.00 20.41 7.41
CA GLN A 9 -27.84 20.43 6.52
C GLN A 9 -28.24 21.16 5.26
N PRO A 10 -27.45 22.16 4.80
CA PRO A 10 -27.72 22.84 3.56
C PRO A 10 -27.82 21.84 2.41
N PRO A 11 -28.75 22.01 1.47
CA PRO A 11 -28.91 21.09 0.34
C PRO A 11 -27.60 20.98 -0.43
N LEU A 12 -27.18 19.74 -0.71
CA LEU A 12 -25.97 19.47 -1.49
C LEU A 12 -26.08 20.19 -2.85
N PRO A 13 -25.08 20.97 -3.27
CA PRO A 13 -25.12 21.65 -4.54
C PRO A 13 -25.24 20.61 -5.68
N PRO A 14 -25.95 20.97 -6.77
CA PRO A 14 -26.16 20.05 -7.89
C PRO A 14 -24.84 19.57 -8.46
N ARG A 15 -24.77 18.26 -8.78
CA ARG A 15 -23.60 17.64 -9.42
C ARG A 15 -23.34 18.33 -10.76
N GLY A 16 -22.47 19.34 -10.73
CA GLY A 16 -22.10 20.09 -11.92
C GLY A 16 -21.20 19.27 -12.85
N LEU A 17 -21.19 19.63 -14.12
CA LEU A 17 -20.34 19.07 -15.19
C LEU A 17 -18.83 19.23 -14.94
N PHE A 18 -18.42 20.01 -13.94
CA PHE A 18 -17.04 20.37 -13.62
C PHE A 18 -16.66 19.86 -12.22
N GLY A 19 -16.19 18.61 -12.14
CA GLY A 19 -15.68 18.03 -10.90
C GLY A 19 -16.75 17.75 -9.83
N ALA A 20 -16.43 16.88 -8.88
CA ALA A 20 -17.27 16.65 -7.70
C ALA A 20 -16.74 17.46 -6.53
N ILE A 21 -17.62 18.12 -5.77
CA ILE A 21 -17.27 18.82 -4.54
C ILE A 21 -16.95 17.77 -3.47
N CYS A 22 -15.82 17.94 -2.79
CA CYS A 22 -15.45 17.08 -1.68
C CYS A 22 -16.33 17.39 -0.45
N ALA A 23 -17.06 16.40 0.04
CA ALA A 23 -17.92 16.57 1.21
C ALA A 23 -17.14 16.89 2.51
N ALA A 24 -15.83 16.58 2.57
CA ALA A 24 -15.00 16.83 3.74
C ALA A 24 -14.41 18.26 3.79
N CYS A 25 -14.09 18.89 2.64
CA CYS A 25 -13.42 20.19 2.63
C CYS A 25 -14.07 21.22 1.69
N GLY A 26 -15.13 20.87 0.96
CA GLY A 26 -15.84 21.78 0.04
C GLY A 26 -15.10 22.11 -1.26
N ASN A 27 -13.88 21.65 -1.47
CA ASN A 27 -13.10 21.95 -2.67
C ASN A 27 -13.49 21.04 -3.85
N ASN A 28 -13.37 21.59 -5.08
CA ASN A 28 -13.52 20.79 -6.29
C ASN A 28 -12.45 19.73 -6.38
N THR A 29 -12.85 18.53 -6.77
CA THR A 29 -11.94 17.40 -7.01
C THR A 29 -12.17 16.85 -8.40
N ASP A 30 -11.13 16.34 -9.02
CA ASP A 30 -11.21 15.68 -10.32
C ASP A 30 -12.16 14.48 -10.28
N LEU A 31 -12.94 14.30 -11.35
CA LEU A 31 -13.73 13.08 -11.53
C LEU A 31 -12.80 11.89 -11.70
N GLY A 32 -13.15 10.77 -11.07
CA GLY A 32 -12.39 9.51 -11.18
C GLY A 32 -11.23 9.32 -10.20
N VAL A 33 -10.85 10.36 -9.41
CA VAL A 33 -9.91 10.17 -8.30
C VAL A 33 -10.64 9.67 -7.05
N ARG A 34 -9.98 8.80 -6.29
CA ARG A 34 -10.55 8.20 -5.07
C ARG A 34 -10.28 9.01 -3.82
N PHE A 35 -9.19 9.77 -3.82
CA PHE A 35 -8.86 10.70 -2.74
C PHE A 35 -9.04 12.14 -3.21
N CYS A 36 -9.55 12.99 -2.32
CA CYS A 36 -9.60 14.42 -2.58
C CYS A 36 -8.18 14.98 -2.80
N THR A 37 -7.98 15.74 -3.87
CA THR A 37 -6.67 16.32 -4.21
C THR A 37 -6.23 17.39 -3.20
N SER A 38 -7.18 18.06 -2.54
CA SER A 38 -6.93 19.14 -1.58
C SER A 38 -6.70 18.64 -0.16
N CYS A 39 -7.59 17.77 0.37
CA CYS A 39 -7.51 17.31 1.76
C CYS A 39 -7.04 15.86 1.92
N ASN A 40 -6.82 15.13 0.83
CA ASN A 40 -6.38 13.73 0.80
C ASN A 40 -7.31 12.72 1.51
N VAL A 41 -8.55 13.09 1.82
CA VAL A 41 -9.56 12.19 2.40
C VAL A 41 -10.11 11.26 1.34
N LEU A 42 -10.37 10.01 1.71
CA LEU A 42 -11.07 9.05 0.84
C LEU A 42 -12.50 9.52 0.61
N ARG A 43 -12.89 9.69 -0.65
CA ARG A 43 -14.19 10.29 -1.01
C ARG A 43 -15.38 9.48 -0.51
N SER A 44 -15.30 8.16 -0.59
CA SER A 44 -16.36 7.29 -0.08
C SER A 44 -16.63 7.47 1.42
N ASP A 45 -15.63 7.82 2.22
CA ASP A 45 -15.81 8.10 3.64
C ASP A 45 -16.57 9.40 3.87
N ALA A 46 -16.19 10.44 3.12
CA ALA A 46 -16.83 11.74 3.19
C ALA A 46 -18.30 11.68 2.72
N GLU A 47 -18.59 10.89 1.68
CA GLU A 47 -19.94 10.74 1.12
C GLU A 47 -20.88 9.95 2.05
N HIS A 48 -20.34 9.00 2.85
CA HIS A 48 -21.13 8.14 3.73
C HIS A 48 -21.02 8.53 5.21
N GLY A 49 -20.40 9.65 5.54
CA GLY A 49 -20.24 10.11 6.93
C GLY A 49 -19.35 9.22 7.80
N HIS A 50 -18.48 8.43 7.20
CA HIS A 50 -17.51 7.62 7.93
C HIS A 50 -16.34 8.47 8.45
N SER A 51 -15.66 7.98 9.47
CA SER A 51 -14.42 8.59 9.95
C SER A 51 -13.43 8.78 8.79
N PRO A 52 -12.87 9.99 8.58
CA PRO A 52 -12.06 10.29 7.42
C PRO A 52 -10.77 9.45 7.40
N ARG A 53 -10.52 8.76 6.29
CA ARG A 53 -9.28 8.03 6.03
C ARG A 53 -8.47 8.80 4.99
N TYR A 54 -7.20 9.01 5.28
CA TYR A 54 -6.29 9.80 4.47
C TYR A 54 -5.39 8.93 3.60
N ALA A 55 -5.14 9.37 2.38
CA ALA A 55 -4.14 8.72 1.52
C ALA A 55 -2.77 8.68 2.19
N ALA A 56 -2.09 7.55 2.15
CA ALA A 56 -0.69 7.47 2.56
C ALA A 56 0.17 8.38 1.68
N SER A 57 1.17 9.05 2.27
CA SER A 57 2.11 9.86 1.50
C SER A 57 2.94 8.98 0.55
N ARG A 58 3.42 9.56 -0.56
CA ARG A 58 4.28 8.84 -1.51
C ARG A 58 5.55 8.31 -0.83
N VAL A 59 6.16 9.15 0.02
CA VAL A 59 7.35 8.78 0.80
C VAL A 59 7.07 7.62 1.74
N ALA A 60 5.98 7.67 2.53
CA ALA A 60 5.62 6.58 3.43
C ALA A 60 5.39 5.26 2.67
N ARG A 61 4.76 5.32 1.50
CA ARG A 61 4.55 4.13 0.66
C ARG A 61 5.86 3.56 0.12
N PHE A 62 6.74 4.43 -0.38
CA PHE A 62 8.07 4.06 -0.84
C PHE A 62 8.90 3.45 0.29
N MET A 63 8.98 4.13 1.43
CA MET A 63 9.71 3.63 2.60
C MET A 63 9.16 2.30 3.14
N GLY A 64 7.84 2.12 3.11
CA GLY A 64 7.22 0.84 3.44
C GLY A 64 7.65 -0.29 2.51
N ALA A 65 7.70 -0.05 1.20
CA ALA A 65 8.16 -1.02 0.21
C ALA A 65 9.66 -1.34 0.37
N VAL A 66 10.49 -0.32 0.57
CA VAL A 66 11.93 -0.48 0.86
C VAL A 66 12.14 -1.30 2.14
N SER A 67 11.41 -1.00 3.21
CA SER A 67 11.50 -1.74 4.46
C SER A 67 11.10 -3.21 4.29
N ASP A 68 10.04 -3.50 3.50
CA ASP A 68 9.63 -4.87 3.19
C ASP A 68 10.71 -5.66 2.42
N GLY A 69 11.55 -4.99 1.65
CA GLY A 69 12.71 -5.59 0.98
C GLY A 69 13.95 -5.71 1.88
N LEU A 70 14.21 -4.69 2.69
CA LEU A 70 15.39 -4.65 3.56
C LEU A 70 15.32 -5.60 4.75
N ILE A 71 14.13 -5.82 5.32
CA ILE A 71 13.97 -6.69 6.51
C ILE A 71 14.59 -8.08 6.28
N PRO A 72 14.20 -8.85 5.23
CA PRO A 72 14.81 -10.15 4.99
C PRO A 72 16.31 -10.06 4.67
N ALA A 73 16.75 -9.03 3.95
CA ALA A 73 18.15 -8.84 3.60
C ALA A 73 19.02 -8.55 4.82
N VAL A 74 18.56 -7.68 5.73
CA VAL A 74 19.30 -7.37 6.98
C VAL A 74 19.36 -8.57 7.92
N ILE A 75 18.25 -9.30 8.07
CA ILE A 75 18.23 -10.53 8.89
C ILE A 75 19.21 -11.56 8.31
N GLY A 76 19.18 -11.78 7.01
CA GLY A 76 20.11 -12.67 6.33
C GLY A 76 21.57 -12.26 6.54
N LEU A 77 21.88 -10.96 6.34
CA LEU A 77 23.24 -10.44 6.56
C LEU A 77 23.74 -10.63 8.00
N VAL A 78 22.88 -10.33 9.00
CA VAL A 78 23.26 -10.49 10.42
C VAL A 78 23.53 -11.95 10.75
N LEU A 79 22.72 -12.88 10.25
CA LEU A 79 22.93 -14.31 10.43
C LEU A 79 24.22 -14.76 9.74
N GLY A 80 24.49 -14.27 8.51
CA GLY A 80 25.71 -14.57 7.77
C GLY A 80 26.99 -14.15 8.48
N LEU A 81 26.98 -12.96 9.03
CA LEU A 81 28.10 -12.48 9.83
C LEU A 81 28.30 -13.29 11.13
N ALA A 82 27.23 -13.85 11.68
CA ALA A 82 27.28 -14.65 12.91
C ALA A 82 27.73 -16.11 12.65
N SER A 83 27.44 -16.66 11.46
CA SER A 83 27.71 -18.05 11.13
C SER A 83 29.13 -18.33 10.65
N LEU A 84 29.92 -17.31 10.33
CA LEU A 84 31.31 -17.39 9.84
C LEU A 84 31.51 -18.34 8.64
N GLY A 85 30.49 -18.66 7.88
CA GLY A 85 30.56 -19.70 6.85
C GLY A 85 29.69 -19.43 5.59
N ASP A 86 29.94 -20.23 4.56
CA ASP A 86 29.48 -20.14 3.18
C ASP A 86 27.97 -20.39 2.94
N VAL A 87 27.08 -19.89 3.81
CA VAL A 87 25.64 -20.24 3.74
C VAL A 87 24.73 -19.05 3.45
N LEU A 88 25.22 -18.07 2.68
CA LEU A 88 24.47 -16.85 2.32
C LEU A 88 23.05 -17.16 1.81
N ALA A 89 22.88 -18.23 1.04
CA ALA A 89 21.58 -18.63 0.53
C ALA A 89 20.61 -19.03 1.66
N LEU A 90 21.06 -19.85 2.64
CA LEU A 90 20.24 -20.28 3.77
C LEU A 90 19.81 -19.09 4.64
N GLU A 91 20.69 -18.15 4.84
CA GLU A 91 20.46 -16.95 5.66
C GLU A 91 19.41 -16.03 5.04
N LEU A 92 19.43 -15.85 3.72
CA LEU A 92 18.39 -15.13 2.99
C LEU A 92 17.04 -15.85 3.06
N TRP A 93 17.03 -17.20 3.03
CA TRP A 93 15.82 -17.97 3.22
C TRP A 93 15.24 -17.79 4.63
N VAL A 94 16.07 -17.80 5.66
CA VAL A 94 15.63 -17.56 7.05
C VAL A 94 15.07 -16.15 7.20
N GLY A 95 15.72 -15.12 6.66
CA GLY A 95 15.22 -13.76 6.66
C GLY A 95 13.86 -13.62 5.96
N SER A 96 13.72 -14.31 4.82
CA SER A 96 12.46 -14.33 4.07
C SER A 96 11.35 -15.07 4.84
N LEU A 97 11.68 -16.17 5.54
CA LEU A 97 10.72 -16.89 6.37
C LEU A 97 10.25 -16.05 7.55
N VAL A 98 11.16 -15.36 8.24
CA VAL A 98 10.80 -14.43 9.33
C VAL A 98 9.85 -13.34 8.82
N TRP A 99 10.16 -12.73 7.68
CA TRP A 99 9.27 -11.75 7.04
C TRP A 99 7.90 -12.36 6.73
N LEU A 100 7.87 -13.57 6.18
CA LEU A 100 6.64 -14.27 5.79
C LEU A 100 5.74 -14.58 6.99
N VAL A 101 6.33 -15.06 8.10
CA VAL A 101 5.60 -15.33 9.35
C VAL A 101 5.02 -14.03 9.93
N TRP A 102 5.83 -12.95 9.96
CA TRP A 102 5.37 -11.64 10.41
C TRP A 102 4.26 -11.10 9.50
N PHE A 103 4.43 -11.21 8.17
CA PHE A 103 3.41 -10.85 7.20
C PHE A 103 2.12 -11.65 7.40
N ALA A 104 2.18 -12.97 7.60
CA ALA A 104 1.00 -13.81 7.82
C ALA A 104 0.16 -13.34 9.02
N TYR A 105 0.84 -12.88 10.09
CA TYR A 105 0.18 -12.27 11.24
C TYR A 105 -0.48 -10.93 10.89
N LEU A 106 0.21 -10.06 10.15
CA LEU A 106 -0.25 -8.72 9.81
C LEU A 106 -1.26 -8.69 8.66
N ALA A 107 -1.28 -9.71 7.79
CA ALA A 107 -2.16 -9.77 6.63
C ALA A 107 -3.66 -9.62 6.99
N ARG A 108 -4.07 -10.09 8.19
CA ARG A 108 -5.44 -9.88 8.71
C ARG A 108 -5.78 -8.42 8.95
N ARG A 109 -4.76 -7.58 9.19
CA ARG A 109 -4.90 -6.15 9.45
C ARG A 109 -4.74 -5.30 8.19
N GLY A 110 -4.49 -5.93 7.02
CA GLY A 110 -4.18 -5.23 5.78
C GLY A 110 -2.80 -4.57 5.80
N GLN A 111 -1.84 -5.15 6.50
CA GLN A 111 -0.48 -4.60 6.64
C GLN A 111 0.58 -5.61 6.23
N THR A 112 1.75 -5.11 5.86
CA THR A 112 3.01 -5.84 5.77
C THR A 112 3.94 -5.35 6.87
N PRO A 113 5.05 -6.03 7.18
CA PRO A 113 6.04 -5.54 8.13
C PRO A 113 6.51 -4.12 7.85
N GLY A 114 6.89 -3.80 6.61
CA GLY A 114 7.30 -2.46 6.21
C GLY A 114 6.17 -1.44 6.33
N LYS A 115 4.94 -1.79 5.95
CA LYS A 115 3.78 -0.90 6.10
C LYS A 115 3.42 -0.65 7.57
N GLN A 116 3.66 -1.61 8.45
CA GLN A 116 3.49 -1.42 9.89
C GLN A 116 4.46 -0.37 10.43
N ILE A 117 5.74 -0.41 10.02
CA ILE A 117 6.78 0.55 10.43
C ILE A 117 6.36 1.97 10.06
N VAL A 118 5.89 2.19 8.84
CA VAL A 118 5.48 3.52 8.36
C VAL A 118 4.01 3.86 8.67
N SER A 119 3.34 3.05 9.50
CA SER A 119 1.95 3.26 9.92
C SER A 119 0.96 3.43 8.77
N THR A 120 1.08 2.57 7.75
CA THR A 120 0.15 2.51 6.62
C THR A 120 -0.62 1.20 6.59
N LYS A 121 -1.74 1.17 5.89
CA LYS A 121 -2.63 0.02 5.78
C LYS A 121 -3.20 -0.08 4.37
N VAL A 122 -3.34 -1.30 3.87
CA VAL A 122 -4.01 -1.60 2.60
C VAL A 122 -5.51 -1.75 2.84
N ILE A 123 -6.30 -1.13 2.00
CA ILE A 123 -7.75 -1.29 1.91
C ILE A 123 -8.14 -1.63 0.46
N ARG A 124 -9.36 -2.10 0.25
CA ARG A 124 -9.91 -2.24 -1.09
C ARG A 124 -10.27 -0.88 -1.67
N ALA A 125 -10.37 -0.82 -2.98
CA ALA A 125 -10.70 0.39 -3.70
C ALA A 125 -12.11 0.92 -3.42
N ASP A 126 -13.02 0.05 -2.95
CA ASP A 126 -14.37 0.40 -2.50
C ASP A 126 -14.40 0.89 -1.03
N GLY A 127 -13.25 1.02 -0.37
CA GLY A 127 -13.15 1.44 1.03
C GLY A 127 -13.25 0.30 2.04
N ALA A 128 -13.62 -0.91 1.65
CA ALA A 128 -13.69 -2.06 2.55
C ALA A 128 -12.28 -2.50 3.00
N SER A 129 -12.20 -3.19 4.12
CA SER A 129 -10.94 -3.78 4.59
C SER A 129 -10.43 -4.84 3.61
N ALA A 130 -9.12 -4.85 3.34
CA ALA A 130 -8.49 -5.88 2.53
C ALA A 130 -8.61 -7.24 3.22
N SER A 131 -9.14 -8.25 2.49
CA SER A 131 -9.21 -9.61 3.00
C SER A 131 -7.81 -10.23 3.07
N ARG A 132 -7.63 -11.25 3.93
CA ARG A 132 -6.37 -11.99 4.00
C ARG A 132 -5.98 -12.58 2.64
N LYS A 133 -6.93 -13.17 1.91
CA LYS A 133 -6.68 -13.74 0.58
C LYS A 133 -6.17 -12.69 -0.40
N LEU A 134 -6.78 -11.50 -0.41
CA LEU A 134 -6.34 -10.38 -1.24
C LEU A 134 -4.92 -9.92 -0.87
N MET A 135 -4.59 -9.84 0.42
CA MET A 135 -3.25 -9.49 0.88
C MET A 135 -2.20 -10.50 0.43
N TRP A 136 -2.49 -11.80 0.53
CA TRP A 136 -1.59 -12.85 0.05
C TRP A 136 -1.41 -12.80 -1.47
N ALA A 137 -2.48 -12.69 -2.23
CA ALA A 137 -2.40 -12.57 -3.69
C ALA A 137 -1.59 -11.34 -4.12
N ARG A 138 -1.81 -10.19 -3.46
CA ARG A 138 -1.16 -8.92 -3.77
C ARG A 138 0.34 -8.91 -3.38
N GLU A 139 0.70 -9.35 -2.19
CA GLU A 139 2.08 -9.22 -1.70
C GLU A 139 2.95 -10.44 -2.07
N VAL A 140 2.43 -11.64 -1.89
CA VAL A 140 3.19 -12.88 -2.17
C VAL A 140 2.97 -13.32 -3.62
N GLY A 141 1.72 -13.40 -4.07
CA GLY A 141 1.40 -13.86 -5.43
C GLY A 141 2.05 -12.98 -6.49
N TYR A 142 1.97 -11.64 -6.35
CA TYR A 142 2.64 -10.72 -7.27
C TYR A 142 4.16 -10.91 -7.26
N ARG A 143 4.79 -10.99 -6.09
CA ARG A 143 6.25 -11.21 -5.97
C ARG A 143 6.68 -12.53 -6.61
N VAL A 144 5.92 -13.60 -6.38
CA VAL A 144 6.17 -14.90 -7.01
C VAL A 144 6.03 -14.79 -8.53
N ALA A 145 4.93 -14.20 -9.02
CA ALA A 145 4.69 -14.06 -10.45
C ALA A 145 5.80 -13.27 -11.18
N VAL A 146 6.36 -12.26 -10.51
CA VAL A 146 7.42 -11.41 -11.10
C VAL A 146 8.80 -12.07 -10.96
N ASN A 147 9.11 -12.71 -9.83
CA ASN A 147 10.46 -13.24 -9.57
C ASN A 147 10.63 -14.70 -10.01
N ALA A 148 9.58 -15.52 -10.08
CA ALA A 148 9.72 -16.91 -10.48
C ALA A 148 10.33 -17.10 -11.89
N PRO A 149 9.94 -16.31 -12.91
CA PRO A 149 10.61 -16.38 -14.21
C PRO A 149 12.10 -16.07 -14.15
N THR A 150 12.49 -15.08 -13.33
CA THR A 150 13.89 -14.69 -13.14
C THR A 150 14.71 -15.83 -12.56
N LEU A 151 14.20 -16.48 -11.50
CA LEU A 151 14.84 -17.62 -10.85
C LEU A 151 14.95 -18.82 -11.80
N LEU A 152 13.86 -19.11 -12.54
CA LEU A 152 13.85 -20.21 -13.50
C LEU A 152 14.86 -20.01 -14.64
N ILE A 153 14.96 -18.79 -15.16
CA ILE A 153 15.93 -18.46 -16.23
C ILE A 153 17.35 -18.54 -15.71
N ALA A 154 17.62 -18.01 -14.50
CA ALA A 154 18.95 -18.08 -13.89
C ALA A 154 19.41 -19.52 -13.69
N GLU A 155 18.51 -20.42 -13.34
CA GLU A 155 18.83 -21.85 -13.13
C GLU A 155 19.01 -22.63 -14.44
N LEU A 156 18.11 -22.43 -15.42
CA LEU A 156 18.08 -23.22 -16.65
C LEU A 156 19.05 -22.74 -17.73
N SER A 157 19.39 -21.45 -17.74
CA SER A 157 20.17 -20.82 -18.80
C SER A 157 20.95 -19.61 -18.31
N PRO A 158 21.87 -19.77 -17.34
CA PRO A 158 22.55 -18.64 -16.67
C PRO A 158 23.36 -17.75 -17.64
N GLU A 159 23.91 -18.32 -18.70
CA GLU A 159 24.74 -17.59 -19.66
C GLU A 159 23.99 -17.16 -20.94
N SER A 160 22.68 -17.37 -20.97
CA SER A 160 21.87 -17.04 -22.15
C SER A 160 21.65 -15.53 -22.29
N ALA A 161 22.00 -14.97 -23.45
CA ALA A 161 21.69 -13.58 -23.78
C ALA A 161 20.17 -13.30 -23.71
N VAL A 162 19.35 -14.26 -24.14
CA VAL A 162 17.88 -14.17 -24.06
C VAL A 162 17.44 -14.12 -22.60
N GLY A 163 18.00 -14.95 -21.73
CA GLY A 163 17.74 -14.94 -20.30
C GLY A 163 18.07 -13.58 -19.67
N SER A 164 19.23 -13.00 -20.00
CA SER A 164 19.63 -11.68 -19.52
C SER A 164 18.66 -10.59 -19.97
N ILE A 165 18.18 -10.62 -21.21
CA ILE A 165 17.19 -9.67 -21.72
C ILE A 165 15.87 -9.78 -20.93
N ILE A 166 15.38 -10.99 -20.70
CA ILE A 166 14.12 -11.20 -19.95
C ILE A 166 14.26 -10.70 -18.51
N ILE A 167 15.37 -11.00 -17.83
CA ILE A 167 15.65 -10.50 -16.47
C ILE A 167 15.66 -8.97 -16.47
N PHE A 168 16.30 -8.34 -17.45
CA PHE A 168 16.32 -6.88 -17.59
C PHE A 168 14.92 -6.29 -17.79
N LEU A 169 14.09 -6.91 -18.64
CA LEU A 169 12.70 -6.48 -18.83
C LEU A 169 11.86 -6.61 -17.55
N ILE A 170 12.05 -7.68 -16.78
CA ILE A 170 11.40 -7.86 -15.48
C ILE A 170 11.84 -6.75 -14.50
N ALA A 171 13.13 -6.41 -14.47
CA ALA A 171 13.65 -5.31 -13.64
C ALA A 171 13.02 -3.96 -14.01
N ILE A 172 12.80 -3.70 -15.30
CA ILE A 172 12.07 -2.51 -15.76
C ILE A 172 10.63 -2.50 -15.25
N VAL A 173 9.93 -3.62 -15.30
CA VAL A 173 8.55 -3.73 -14.79
C VAL A 173 8.50 -3.46 -13.29
N VAL A 174 9.41 -4.03 -12.50
CA VAL A 174 9.51 -3.79 -11.06
C VAL A 174 9.80 -2.32 -10.75
N LEU A 175 10.71 -1.72 -11.50
CA LEU A 175 11.03 -0.29 -11.36
C LEU A 175 9.82 0.58 -11.73
N ALA A 176 9.15 0.29 -12.83
CA ALA A 176 7.96 1.00 -13.26
C ALA A 176 6.83 0.90 -12.21
N ASP A 177 6.64 -0.28 -11.59
CA ASP A 177 5.68 -0.45 -10.50
C ASP A 177 6.01 0.45 -9.29
N ALA A 178 7.26 0.49 -8.87
CA ALA A 178 7.70 1.34 -7.76
C ALA A 178 7.55 2.83 -8.08
N VAL A 179 7.90 3.24 -9.30
CA VAL A 179 7.86 4.64 -9.74
C VAL A 179 6.43 5.12 -10.00
N ALA A 180 5.49 4.23 -10.34
CA ALA A 180 4.09 4.56 -10.59
C ALA A 180 3.43 5.31 -9.41
N ILE A 181 3.89 5.11 -8.17
CA ILE A 181 3.41 5.84 -6.98
C ILE A 181 3.54 7.37 -7.16
N PHE A 182 4.61 7.82 -7.80
CA PHE A 182 4.91 9.25 -7.93
C PHE A 182 4.05 9.92 -9.00
N PHE A 183 3.66 9.19 -10.04
CA PHE A 183 2.87 9.70 -11.17
C PHE A 183 1.37 9.43 -11.05
N SER A 184 0.98 8.45 -10.23
CA SER A 184 -0.44 8.14 -10.03
C SER A 184 -1.13 9.21 -9.18
N ARG A 185 -2.31 9.69 -9.64
CA ARG A 185 -3.17 10.62 -8.88
C ARG A 185 -3.62 10.03 -7.55
N ASP A 186 -4.03 8.77 -7.54
CA ASP A 186 -4.42 8.02 -6.34
C ASP A 186 -3.22 7.40 -5.60
N ARG A 187 -1.99 7.74 -6.02
CA ARG A 187 -0.75 7.23 -5.44
C ARG A 187 -0.69 5.70 -5.46
N GLN A 188 -1.28 5.07 -6.46
CA GLN A 188 -1.30 3.62 -6.65
C GLN A 188 -0.09 3.16 -7.45
N THR A 189 0.48 2.00 -7.06
CA THR A 189 1.39 1.21 -7.87
C THR A 189 0.62 0.46 -8.96
N LEU A 190 1.32 -0.16 -9.89
CA LEU A 190 0.69 -1.00 -10.90
C LEU A 190 -0.04 -2.19 -10.26
N HIS A 191 0.61 -2.88 -9.32
CA HIS A 191 -0.03 -3.99 -8.60
C HIS A 191 -1.23 -3.53 -7.74
N ASP A 192 -1.21 -2.31 -7.17
CA ASP A 192 -2.40 -1.78 -6.47
C ASP A 192 -3.60 -1.67 -7.40
N ARG A 193 -3.38 -1.25 -8.66
CA ARG A 193 -4.45 -1.15 -9.65
C ARG A 193 -4.97 -2.52 -10.06
N VAL A 194 -4.07 -3.49 -10.28
CA VAL A 194 -4.43 -4.87 -10.64
C VAL A 194 -5.30 -5.51 -9.56
N PHE A 195 -4.95 -5.32 -8.29
CA PHE A 195 -5.68 -5.91 -7.16
C PHE A 195 -6.79 -5.01 -6.61
N GLY A 196 -7.05 -3.86 -7.20
CA GLY A 196 -8.08 -2.93 -6.76
C GLY A 196 -7.89 -2.48 -5.32
N THR A 197 -6.67 -2.10 -4.95
CA THR A 197 -6.30 -1.70 -3.57
C THR A 197 -5.84 -0.25 -3.48
N LEU A 198 -5.98 0.30 -2.28
CA LEU A 198 -5.49 1.62 -1.88
C LEU A 198 -4.68 1.52 -0.60
N VAL A 199 -3.76 2.45 -0.39
CA VAL A 199 -2.98 2.51 0.85
C VAL A 199 -3.29 3.81 1.59
N ILE A 200 -3.75 3.65 2.84
CA ILE A 200 -4.14 4.73 3.73
C ILE A 200 -3.16 4.89 4.88
N ASN A 201 -3.13 6.08 5.48
CA ASN A 201 -2.39 6.36 6.69
C ASN A 201 -3.24 5.99 7.92
N VAL A 202 -2.66 5.21 8.84
CA VAL A 202 -3.35 4.77 10.08
C VAL A 202 -3.23 5.83 11.19
N ARG A 203 -2.18 6.66 11.19
CA ARG A 203 -1.95 7.68 12.25
C ARG A 203 -2.96 8.81 12.18
N GLY A 204 -3.38 9.24 11.00
CA GLY A 204 -4.38 10.30 10.83
C GLY A 204 -5.73 9.98 11.48
N VAL A 205 -6.13 8.71 11.48
CA VAL A 205 -7.37 8.25 12.12
C VAL A 205 -7.31 8.34 13.66
N ARG A 206 -6.11 8.16 14.25
CA ARG A 206 -5.94 8.24 15.70
C ARG A 206 -5.94 9.68 16.23
N GLN A 207 -5.38 10.62 15.48
CA GLN A 207 -5.32 12.02 15.89
C GLN A 207 -6.70 12.66 15.93
N THR A 208 -7.51 12.50 14.89
CA THR A 208 -8.90 12.98 14.87
C THR A 208 -9.78 12.37 15.96
N SER A 209 -9.57 11.10 16.29
CA SER A 209 -10.32 10.44 17.38
C SER A 209 -9.90 10.91 18.77
N ALA A 210 -8.66 11.35 18.95
CA ALA A 210 -8.16 11.91 20.21
C ALA A 210 -8.62 13.36 20.38
N GLU A 211 -8.60 14.15 19.31
CA GLU A 211 -9.08 15.54 19.33
C GLU A 211 -10.60 15.63 19.57
N LEU A 212 -11.39 14.72 18.98
CA LEU A 212 -12.85 14.65 19.22
C LEU A 212 -13.22 14.18 20.63
N ARG A 213 -12.31 13.53 21.36
CA ARG A 213 -12.54 13.16 22.78
C ARG A 213 -12.08 14.24 23.75
N ALA A 214 -11.35 15.21 23.28
CA ALA A 214 -10.85 16.35 24.08
C ALA A 214 -11.77 17.58 24.02
N LEU A 215 -12.79 17.57 23.16
CA LEU A 215 -13.88 18.54 23.04
C LEU A 215 -15.14 18.01 23.74
#